data_73a83169197475e15e277cba0759ad46
#
_entry.id   73a83169197475e15e277cba0759ad46
#
_cell.length_a   1.000
_cell.length_b   1.000
_cell.length_c   1.000
_cell.angle_alpha   90.00
_cell.angle_beta   90.00
_cell.angle_gamma   90.00
#
_symmetry.space_group_name_H-M   'P 1'
#
loop_
_entity.id
_entity.type
_entity.pdbx_description
1 polymer ?
#
loop_
_entity_poly.entity_id
_entity_poly.type
_entity_poly.pdbx_seq_one_letter_code
_entity_poly.pdbx_strand_id
1 'polypeptide(L)'
;MNTQEIREEARKSCKYPVISPEAVDAMIDHADYHHVAGTGTMVCTLVLKNGFTVTDTSACVDVRNFNPETGKRISYSKARDKVFHVLAFAYCDEHYGDQA
;
A
#
# COMPACT_ATOMS: atom_id res chain seq x y z
N MET A 1 -19.61 5.68 0.28
CA MET A 1 -18.87 4.42 0.09
C MET A 1 -17.38 4.70 0.22
N ASN A 2 -16.66 3.94 1.03
CA ASN A 2 -15.23 4.13 1.19
C ASN A 2 -14.45 3.39 0.08
N THR A 3 -13.15 3.63 0.02
CA THR A 3 -12.29 3.03 -1.02
C THR A 3 -12.34 1.50 -0.99
N GLN A 4 -12.36 0.91 0.20
CA GLN A 4 -12.40 -0.53 0.36
C GLN A 4 -13.70 -1.12 -0.21
N GLU A 5 -14.83 -0.48 0.08
CA GLU A 5 -16.14 -0.93 -0.41
C GLU A 5 -16.22 -0.84 -1.93
N ILE A 6 -15.68 0.24 -2.50
CA ILE A 6 -15.67 0.41 -3.95
C ILE A 6 -14.84 -0.69 -4.61
N ARG A 7 -13.68 -1.03 -4.04
CA ARG A 7 -12.84 -2.10 -4.57
C ARG A 7 -13.51 -3.45 -4.48
N GLU A 8 -14.20 -3.73 -3.37
CA GLU A 8 -14.95 -4.98 -3.20
C GLU A 8 -16.04 -5.13 -4.27
N GLU A 9 -16.80 -4.05 -4.51
CA GLU A 9 -17.85 -4.07 -5.48
C GLU A 9 -17.30 -4.28 -6.89
N ALA A 10 -16.23 -3.56 -7.25
CA ALA A 10 -15.59 -3.71 -8.54
C ALA A 10 -15.07 -5.12 -8.75
N ARG A 11 -14.44 -5.73 -7.72
CA ARG A 11 -13.92 -7.08 -7.80
C ARG A 11 -15.02 -8.10 -8.05
N LYS A 12 -16.16 -7.95 -7.38
CA LYS A 12 -17.30 -8.87 -7.52
C LYS A 12 -17.90 -8.85 -8.93
N SER A 13 -17.79 -7.71 -9.62
CA SER A 13 -18.36 -7.58 -10.97
C SER A 13 -17.41 -8.04 -12.06
N CYS A 14 -16.14 -8.31 -11.76
CA CYS A 14 -15.14 -8.70 -12.75
C CYS A 14 -15.30 -10.15 -13.16
N LYS A 15 -15.15 -10.40 -14.47
CA LYS A 15 -15.20 -11.75 -15.05
C LYS A 15 -13.82 -12.37 -15.21
N TYR A 16 -12.77 -11.57 -15.11
CA TYR A 16 -11.39 -11.99 -15.32
C TYR A 16 -10.61 -11.81 -14.04
N PRO A 17 -9.42 -12.45 -13.92
CA PRO A 17 -8.62 -12.34 -12.70
C PRO A 17 -8.31 -10.89 -12.35
N VAL A 18 -8.32 -10.60 -11.06
CA VAL A 18 -8.02 -9.27 -10.51
C VAL A 18 -6.98 -9.42 -9.39
N ILE A 19 -6.32 -8.30 -9.07
CA ILE A 19 -5.40 -8.27 -7.93
C ILE A 19 -6.23 -8.24 -6.65
N SER A 20 -6.15 -9.29 -5.86
CA SER A 20 -6.92 -9.40 -4.63
C SER A 20 -6.17 -8.76 -3.45
N PRO A 21 -6.89 -8.36 -2.39
CA PRO A 21 -6.22 -7.92 -1.16
C PRO A 21 -5.27 -8.97 -0.60
N GLU A 22 -5.64 -10.24 -0.71
CA GLU A 22 -4.83 -11.36 -0.23
C GLU A 22 -3.52 -11.46 -1.01
N ALA A 23 -3.54 -11.21 -2.32
CA ALA A 23 -2.33 -11.21 -3.14
C ALA A 23 -1.40 -10.07 -2.73
N VAL A 24 -1.96 -8.89 -2.41
CA VAL A 24 -1.18 -7.75 -1.93
C VAL A 24 -0.49 -8.12 -0.62
N ASP A 25 -1.25 -8.64 0.34
CA ASP A 25 -0.72 -9.00 1.65
C ASP A 25 0.32 -10.11 1.55
N ALA A 26 0.11 -11.08 0.67
CA ALA A 26 1.05 -12.18 0.46
C ALA A 26 2.40 -11.71 -0.09
N MET A 27 2.42 -10.59 -0.80
CA MET A 27 3.67 -10.03 -1.35
C MET A 27 4.48 -9.25 -0.34
N ILE A 28 3.87 -8.78 0.74
CA ILE A 28 4.54 -8.00 1.76
C ILE A 28 5.30 -8.94 2.70
N ASP A 29 6.64 -8.75 2.80
CA ASP A 29 7.45 -9.51 3.74
C ASP A 29 7.37 -8.91 5.13
N HIS A 30 7.65 -7.61 5.24
CA HIS A 30 7.54 -6.92 6.53
C HIS A 30 7.41 -5.41 6.31
N ALA A 31 7.05 -4.71 7.39
CA ALA A 31 6.95 -3.26 7.42
C ALA A 31 7.99 -2.69 8.38
N ASP A 32 8.61 -1.61 7.99
CA ASP A 32 9.55 -0.86 8.82
C ASP A 32 9.01 0.55 9.00
N TYR A 33 9.00 1.04 10.24
CA TYR A 33 8.44 2.34 10.56
C TYR A 33 9.51 3.26 11.12
N HIS A 34 9.48 4.51 10.70
CA HIS A 34 10.40 5.53 11.19
C HIS A 34 9.62 6.80 11.52
N HIS A 35 9.69 7.24 12.76
CA HIS A 35 9.18 8.54 13.17
C HIS A 35 10.27 9.59 13.01
N VAL A 36 10.02 10.59 12.19
CA VAL A 36 10.99 11.67 12.00
C VAL A 36 10.99 12.52 13.26
N ALA A 37 12.11 12.54 13.97
CA ALA A 37 12.23 13.16 15.29
C ALA A 37 11.81 14.63 15.25
N GLY A 38 11.02 15.04 16.26
CA GLY A 38 10.56 16.41 16.40
C GLY A 38 9.41 16.79 15.49
N THR A 39 8.86 15.83 14.72
CA THR A 39 7.77 16.13 13.79
C THR A 39 6.60 15.18 14.02
N GLY A 40 5.49 15.44 13.32
CA GLY A 40 4.33 14.55 13.31
C GLY A 40 4.33 13.59 12.14
N THR A 41 5.50 13.29 11.57
CA THR A 41 5.61 12.45 10.37
C THR A 41 6.05 11.02 10.72
N MET A 42 5.27 10.05 10.28
CA MET A 42 5.61 8.63 10.36
C MET A 42 5.86 8.12 8.94
N VAL A 43 6.97 7.44 8.75
CA VAL A 43 7.33 6.83 7.45
C VAL A 43 7.13 5.33 7.58
N CYS A 44 6.41 4.75 6.64
CA CYS A 44 6.26 3.29 6.54
C CYS A 44 6.95 2.82 5.26
N THR A 45 7.90 1.91 5.41
CA THR A 45 8.53 1.23 4.28
C THR A 45 8.07 -0.22 4.29
N LEU A 46 7.41 -0.65 3.23
CA LEU A 46 7.05 -2.05 3.05
C LEU A 46 8.14 -2.71 2.21
N VAL A 47 8.72 -3.77 2.76
CA VAL A 47 9.70 -4.58 2.04
C VAL A 47 8.95 -5.77 1.46
N LEU A 48 8.99 -5.91 0.14
CA LEU A 48 8.31 -6.99 -0.56
C LEU A 48 9.19 -8.24 -0.58
N LYS A 49 8.59 -9.38 -0.83
CA LYS A 49 9.29 -10.67 -0.78
C LYS A 49 10.40 -10.80 -1.81
N ASN A 50 10.37 -10.00 -2.87
CA ASN A 50 11.43 -9.99 -3.88
C ASN A 50 12.50 -8.91 -3.60
N GLY A 51 12.39 -8.21 -2.45
CA GLY A 51 13.35 -7.17 -2.08
C GLY A 51 12.99 -5.77 -2.55
N PHE A 52 11.95 -5.62 -3.39
CA PHE A 52 11.49 -4.29 -3.78
C PHE A 52 10.83 -3.60 -2.58
N THR A 53 10.94 -2.28 -2.53
CA THR A 53 10.36 -1.52 -1.41
C THR A 53 9.41 -0.46 -1.92
N VAL A 54 8.38 -0.19 -1.12
CA VAL A 54 7.49 0.95 -1.32
C VAL A 54 7.40 1.70 -0.01
N THR A 55 7.30 3.02 -0.08
CA THR A 55 7.31 3.88 1.09
C THR A 55 6.17 4.89 0.99
N ASP A 56 5.51 5.13 2.12
CA ASP A 56 4.57 6.23 2.22
C ASP A 56 4.60 6.79 3.63
N THR A 57 3.95 7.92 3.83
CA THR A 57 4.04 8.67 5.08
C THR A 57 2.66 9.07 5.55
N SER A 58 2.56 9.31 6.85
CA SER A 58 1.46 10.06 7.44
C SER A 58 2.05 11.27 8.14
N ALA A 59 1.31 12.38 8.15
CA ALA A 59 1.78 13.60 8.78
C ALA A 59 0.66 14.23 9.59
N CYS A 60 1.03 14.71 10.78
CA CYS A 60 0.16 15.44 11.68
C CYS A 60 0.53 16.91 11.59
N VAL A 61 -0.43 17.79 11.39
CA VAL A 61 -0.16 19.24 11.28
C VAL A 61 0.43 19.78 12.58
N ASP A 62 -0.11 19.34 13.72
CA ASP A 62 0.38 19.74 15.03
C ASP A 62 1.01 18.54 15.72
N VAL A 63 2.31 18.63 16.01
CA VAL A 63 3.06 17.52 16.60
C VAL A 63 2.47 17.07 17.93
N ARG A 64 1.78 17.94 18.65
CA ARG A 64 1.15 17.59 19.92
C ARG A 64 0.01 16.59 19.76
N ASN A 65 -0.55 16.49 18.56
CA ASN A 65 -1.61 15.55 18.24
C ASN A 65 -1.08 14.24 17.68
N PHE A 66 0.24 14.10 17.54
CA PHE A 66 0.84 12.93 16.94
C PHE A 66 0.59 11.70 17.81
N ASN A 67 0.09 10.64 17.17
CA ASN A 67 -0.12 9.34 17.80
C ASN A 67 0.61 8.28 16.95
N PRO A 68 1.65 7.62 17.51
CA PRO A 68 2.43 6.66 16.74
C PRO A 68 1.60 5.54 16.14
N GLU A 69 0.63 5.01 16.86
CA GLU A 69 -0.20 3.91 16.36
C GLU A 69 -1.07 4.35 15.17
N THR A 70 -1.66 5.54 15.26
CA THR A 70 -2.44 6.10 14.16
C THR A 70 -1.54 6.38 12.97
N GLY A 71 -0.36 6.95 13.21
CA GLY A 71 0.61 7.24 12.16
C GLY A 71 1.04 5.98 11.42
N LYS A 72 1.28 4.88 12.16
CA LYS A 72 1.63 3.60 11.55
C LYS A 72 0.50 3.06 10.68
N ARG A 73 -0.73 3.11 11.17
CA ARG A 73 -1.88 2.59 10.41
C ARG A 73 -2.10 3.37 9.11
N ILE A 74 -2.01 4.70 9.17
CA ILE A 74 -2.24 5.53 8.00
C ILE A 74 -1.12 5.33 6.98
N SER A 75 0.14 5.39 7.43
CA SER A 75 1.28 5.22 6.53
C SER A 75 1.32 3.82 5.93
N TYR A 76 0.98 2.79 6.71
CA TYR A 76 0.88 1.42 6.22
C TYR A 76 -0.19 1.28 5.14
N SER A 77 -1.38 1.82 5.39
CA SER A 77 -2.48 1.76 4.44
C SER A 77 -2.12 2.41 3.11
N LYS A 78 -1.47 3.58 3.16
CA LYS A 78 -1.04 4.30 1.97
C LYS A 78 0.06 3.54 1.22
N ALA A 79 1.03 2.98 1.94
CA ALA A 79 2.09 2.18 1.32
C ALA A 79 1.52 0.90 0.70
N ARG A 80 0.55 0.28 1.36
CA ARG A 80 -0.12 -0.92 0.85
C ARG A 80 -0.83 -0.64 -0.47
N ASP A 81 -1.43 0.53 -0.63
CA ASP A 81 -2.03 0.93 -1.90
C ASP A 81 -0.99 0.99 -3.02
N LYS A 82 0.22 1.40 -2.71
CA LYS A 82 1.31 1.38 -3.69
C LYS A 82 1.69 -0.03 -4.10
N VAL A 83 1.65 -0.99 -3.17
CA VAL A 83 1.89 -2.41 -3.49
C VAL A 83 0.86 -2.90 -4.50
N PHE A 84 -0.40 -2.54 -4.31
CA PHE A 84 -1.45 -2.88 -5.26
C PHE A 84 -1.10 -2.38 -6.67
N HIS A 85 -0.66 -1.13 -6.80
CA HIS A 85 -0.30 -0.56 -8.10
C HIS A 85 0.91 -1.24 -8.72
N VAL A 86 1.91 -1.61 -7.89
CA VAL A 86 3.08 -2.33 -8.37
C VAL A 86 2.69 -3.70 -8.91
N LEU A 87 1.82 -4.41 -8.21
CA LEU A 87 1.35 -5.72 -8.68
C LEU A 87 0.51 -5.60 -9.95
N ALA A 88 -0.31 -4.56 -10.04
CA ALA A 88 -1.12 -4.32 -11.24
C ALA A 88 -0.21 -4.04 -12.44
N PHE A 89 0.83 -3.22 -12.26
CA PHE A 89 1.79 -2.96 -13.31
C PHE A 89 2.50 -4.25 -13.76
N ALA A 90 2.96 -5.03 -12.78
CA ALA A 90 3.66 -6.29 -13.07
C ALA A 90 2.77 -7.26 -13.83
N TYR A 91 1.50 -7.35 -13.47
CA TYR A 91 0.53 -8.19 -14.16
C TYR A 91 0.37 -7.75 -15.61
N CYS A 92 0.19 -6.44 -15.84
CA CYS A 92 0.03 -5.91 -17.19
C CYS A 92 1.28 -6.14 -18.02
N ASP A 93 2.45 -5.93 -17.43
CA ASP A 93 3.73 -6.11 -18.12
C ASP A 93 3.91 -7.57 -18.55
N GLU A 94 3.58 -8.50 -17.67
CA GLU A 94 3.70 -9.94 -17.95
C GLU A 94 2.72 -10.41 -19.01
N HIS A 95 1.47 -9.94 -18.95
CA HIS A 95 0.40 -10.47 -19.81
C HIS A 95 0.21 -9.70 -21.10
N TYR A 96 0.61 -8.42 -21.17
CA TYR A 96 0.33 -7.55 -22.31
C TYR A 96 1.55 -6.78 -22.81
N GLY A 97 2.71 -6.97 -22.19
CA GLY A 97 3.90 -6.17 -22.50
C GLY A 97 4.38 -6.30 -23.94
N ASP A 98 4.14 -7.44 -24.59
CA ASP A 98 4.57 -7.72 -25.94
C ASP A 98 3.55 -7.30 -27.01
N GLN A 99 2.48 -6.64 -26.62
CA GLN A 99 1.40 -6.26 -27.52
C GLN A 99 1.51 -4.81 -28.02
N ALA A 100 2.56 -4.15 -27.67
CA ALA A 100 2.78 -2.75 -28.05
C ALA A 100 2.99 -2.58 -29.54
#